data_96bd158d11298431ee593204d3052626
#
_entry.id   96bd158d11298431ee593204d3052626
#
_cell.length_a   1.000
_cell.length_b   1.000
_cell.length_c   1.000
_cell.angle_alpha   90.00
_cell.angle_beta   90.00
_cell.angle_gamma   90.00
#
_symmetry.space_group_name_H-M   'P 1'
#
loop_
_entity.id
_entity.type
_entity.pdbx_description
1 polymer ?
#
loop_
_entity_poly.entity_id
_entity_poly.type
_entity_poly.pdbx_seq_one_letter_code
_entity_poly.pdbx_strand_id
1 'polypeptide(L)'
;MNILQIIIFTIVKILIVVTIILLAVTYLVYFERKISAWTQNRIGPNRVGWHGALQSFADVLKLLLKEDIVPDAANKSIHTLAPIIALFVSFTTYAVIPFGPNINVFGFSVPLVVADVNIGILYVLALTSLGVYAITLAGWSSGSKYSLLGGIRSSAQMISYEISMGFSIGGVLLLSQSLRPVEIVQAQSGWMWNAILQPVGFITFLVSAFAETNRLPFDLPEAEPELVGGYHTEYSSMKFAGFFLAEYANMFIASALIVTLYLGGWQFPYLDHFGLSTGWFAVISVITFAIKVAALLFFFIWVRWSIPRFRYDQLMNLGWKVMFPLSLLNIIWVAVLIMVFKL
;
A
#
# COMPACT_ATOMS: atom_id res chain seq x y z
N MET A 1 22.11 -9.23 -23.47
CA MET A 1 21.05 -8.32 -24.01
C MET A 1 21.68 -7.02 -24.44
N ASN A 2 21.28 -6.49 -25.61
CA ASN A 2 21.70 -5.14 -26.02
C ASN A 2 20.95 -4.09 -25.16
N ILE A 3 21.56 -2.90 -24.97
CA ILE A 3 20.96 -1.81 -24.20
C ILE A 3 19.51 -1.51 -24.62
N LEU A 4 19.25 -1.51 -25.94
CA LEU A 4 17.92 -1.30 -26.50
C LEU A 4 16.91 -2.37 -26.03
N GLN A 5 17.32 -3.64 -25.98
CA GLN A 5 16.46 -4.74 -25.49
C GLN A 5 16.13 -4.56 -24.01
N ILE A 6 17.12 -4.16 -23.18
CA ILE A 6 16.90 -3.89 -21.75
C ILE A 6 15.86 -2.77 -21.57
N ILE A 7 15.99 -1.68 -22.32
CA ILE A 7 15.06 -0.55 -22.26
C ILE A 7 13.66 -0.99 -22.66
N ILE A 8 13.50 -1.72 -23.78
CA ILE A 8 12.20 -2.19 -24.25
C ILE A 8 11.54 -3.11 -23.20
N PHE A 9 12.29 -4.10 -22.67
CA PHE A 9 11.75 -4.99 -21.63
C PHE A 9 11.34 -4.27 -20.37
N THR A 10 12.11 -3.25 -19.94
CA THR A 10 11.77 -2.44 -18.79
C THR A 10 10.50 -1.62 -19.01
N ILE A 11 10.36 -0.97 -20.17
CA ILE A 11 9.16 -0.22 -20.52
C ILE A 11 7.93 -1.13 -20.56
N VAL A 12 8.05 -2.32 -21.18
CA VAL A 12 6.95 -3.29 -21.24
C VAL A 12 6.56 -3.75 -19.84
N LYS A 13 7.52 -4.05 -18.94
CA LYS A 13 7.24 -4.39 -17.54
C LYS A 13 6.50 -3.26 -16.83
N ILE A 14 6.95 -2.02 -16.96
CA ILE A 14 6.29 -0.85 -16.35
C ILE A 14 4.84 -0.76 -16.83
N LEU A 15 4.60 -0.84 -18.14
CA LEU A 15 3.24 -0.76 -18.71
C LEU A 15 2.35 -1.87 -18.18
N ILE A 16 2.84 -3.12 -18.12
CA ILE A 16 2.08 -4.25 -17.59
C ILE A 16 1.74 -4.03 -16.12
N VAL A 17 2.72 -3.67 -15.28
CA VAL A 17 2.53 -3.46 -13.84
C VAL A 17 1.54 -2.32 -13.61
N VAL A 18 1.71 -1.17 -14.25
CA VAL A 18 0.79 -0.02 -14.12
C VAL A 18 -0.63 -0.39 -14.54
N THR A 19 -0.79 -1.12 -15.66
CA THR A 19 -2.11 -1.55 -16.12
C THR A 19 -2.79 -2.49 -15.13
N ILE A 20 -2.05 -3.48 -14.61
CA ILE A 20 -2.58 -4.41 -13.60
C ILE A 20 -3.00 -3.66 -12.33
N ILE A 21 -2.20 -2.71 -11.87
CA ILE A 21 -2.49 -1.91 -10.67
C ILE A 21 -3.73 -1.05 -10.89
N LEU A 22 -3.82 -0.34 -12.02
CA LEU A 22 -5.00 0.47 -12.34
C LEU A 22 -6.28 -0.36 -12.38
N LEU A 23 -6.23 -1.54 -12.99
CA LEU A 23 -7.36 -2.47 -13.00
C LEU A 23 -7.67 -2.98 -11.59
N ALA A 24 -6.66 -3.38 -10.83
CA ALA A 24 -6.83 -3.87 -9.45
C ALA A 24 -7.47 -2.80 -8.56
N VAL A 25 -7.00 -1.56 -8.62
CA VAL A 25 -7.57 -0.42 -7.87
C VAL A 25 -9.00 -0.14 -8.30
N THR A 26 -9.28 -0.14 -9.60
CA THR A 26 -10.64 0.05 -10.13
C THR A 26 -11.61 -1.00 -9.60
N TYR A 27 -11.22 -2.28 -9.61
CA TYR A 27 -12.05 -3.35 -9.06
C TYR A 27 -12.06 -3.37 -7.53
N LEU A 28 -11.03 -2.88 -6.86
CA LEU A 28 -11.00 -2.78 -5.40
C LEU A 28 -12.11 -1.84 -4.90
N VAL A 29 -12.37 -0.72 -5.57
CA VAL A 29 -13.51 0.18 -5.28
C VAL A 29 -14.85 -0.57 -5.43
N TYR A 30 -14.98 -1.39 -6.46
CA TYR A 30 -16.18 -2.23 -6.65
C TYR A 30 -16.35 -3.24 -5.53
N PHE A 31 -15.28 -3.98 -5.18
CA PHE A 31 -15.30 -4.96 -4.10
C PHE A 31 -15.59 -4.33 -2.74
N GLU A 32 -15.03 -3.16 -2.46
CA GLU A 32 -15.33 -2.44 -1.22
C GLU A 32 -16.83 -2.15 -1.09
N ARG A 33 -17.48 -1.66 -2.16
CA ARG A 33 -18.92 -1.43 -2.17
C ARG A 33 -19.74 -2.71 -2.06
N LYS A 34 -19.26 -3.83 -2.58
CA LYS A 34 -19.92 -5.14 -2.45
C LYS A 34 -19.78 -5.70 -1.03
N ILE A 35 -18.57 -5.71 -0.49
CA ILE A 35 -18.29 -6.22 0.86
C ILE A 35 -19.05 -5.37 1.91
N SER A 36 -19.04 -4.03 1.75
CA SER A 36 -19.83 -3.15 2.62
C SER A 36 -21.32 -3.43 2.56
N ALA A 37 -21.85 -3.72 1.37
CA ALA A 37 -23.24 -4.07 1.20
C ALA A 37 -23.58 -5.39 1.88
N TRP A 38 -22.72 -6.41 1.78
CA TRP A 38 -22.92 -7.70 2.45
C TRP A 38 -22.87 -7.57 3.98
N THR A 39 -21.94 -6.77 4.52
CA THR A 39 -21.89 -6.52 5.98
C THR A 39 -23.11 -5.76 6.48
N GLN A 40 -23.77 -4.98 5.64
CA GLN A 40 -24.96 -4.18 5.96
C GLN A 40 -26.28 -4.86 5.51
N ASN A 41 -26.27 -6.12 5.10
CA ASN A 41 -27.43 -6.86 4.58
C ASN A 41 -28.19 -6.13 3.46
N ARG A 42 -27.46 -5.48 2.54
CA ARG A 42 -28.01 -4.78 1.38
C ARG A 42 -27.39 -5.23 0.08
N ILE A 43 -28.06 -4.96 -1.05
CA ILE A 43 -27.53 -5.23 -2.38
C ILE A 43 -26.61 -4.07 -2.79
N GLY A 44 -25.33 -4.37 -3.03
CA GLY A 44 -24.37 -3.40 -3.57
C GLY A 44 -24.62 -3.07 -5.04
N PRO A 45 -23.67 -2.41 -5.74
CA PRO A 45 -23.80 -2.06 -7.15
C PRO A 45 -24.27 -3.26 -7.99
N ASN A 46 -25.36 -3.11 -8.74
CA ASN A 46 -25.98 -4.24 -9.47
C ASN A 46 -26.48 -3.88 -10.88
N ARG A 47 -26.55 -2.59 -11.24
CA ARG A 47 -27.23 -2.16 -12.49
C ARG A 47 -26.29 -1.92 -13.67
N VAL A 48 -25.06 -1.46 -13.43
CA VAL A 48 -24.13 -1.05 -14.50
C VAL A 48 -23.26 -2.24 -14.90
N GLY A 49 -23.54 -2.86 -16.03
CA GLY A 49 -22.91 -4.08 -16.49
C GLY A 49 -23.36 -5.32 -15.71
N TRP A 50 -22.66 -6.45 -15.92
CA TRP A 50 -23.00 -7.70 -15.24
C TRP A 50 -22.73 -7.59 -13.72
N HIS A 51 -23.80 -7.73 -12.92
CA HIS A 51 -23.76 -7.57 -11.46
C HIS A 51 -23.11 -6.27 -10.95
N GLY A 52 -23.09 -5.19 -11.75
CA GLY A 52 -22.50 -3.90 -11.39
C GLY A 52 -20.98 -3.80 -11.61
N ALA A 53 -20.35 -4.76 -12.31
CA ALA A 53 -18.90 -4.81 -12.51
C ALA A 53 -18.32 -3.58 -13.26
N LEU A 54 -19.13 -2.89 -14.06
CA LEU A 54 -18.73 -1.68 -14.77
C LEU A 54 -19.00 -0.38 -14.00
N GLN A 55 -19.47 -0.46 -12.74
CA GLN A 55 -19.79 0.72 -11.95
C GLN A 55 -18.57 1.63 -11.73
N SER A 56 -17.42 1.08 -11.44
CA SER A 56 -16.20 1.87 -11.23
C SER A 56 -15.76 2.62 -12.49
N PHE A 57 -15.97 2.05 -13.69
CA PHE A 57 -15.69 2.74 -14.94
C PHE A 57 -16.69 3.90 -15.18
N ALA A 58 -17.96 3.70 -14.84
CA ALA A 58 -18.97 4.78 -14.91
C ALA A 58 -18.62 5.93 -13.95
N ASP A 59 -18.10 5.63 -12.75
CA ASP A 59 -17.63 6.61 -11.79
C ASP A 59 -16.43 7.43 -12.32
N VAL A 60 -15.48 6.78 -13.00
CA VAL A 60 -14.35 7.47 -13.65
C VAL A 60 -14.86 8.40 -14.77
N LEU A 61 -15.76 7.93 -15.63
CA LEU A 61 -16.37 8.77 -16.68
C LEU A 61 -17.11 9.98 -16.09
N LYS A 62 -17.86 9.78 -15.01
CA LYS A 62 -18.53 10.87 -14.29
C LYS A 62 -17.52 11.92 -13.79
N LEU A 63 -16.39 11.50 -13.23
CA LEU A 63 -15.35 12.41 -12.73
C LEU A 63 -14.62 13.13 -13.86
N LEU A 64 -14.42 12.49 -15.02
CA LEU A 64 -13.86 13.12 -16.22
C LEU A 64 -14.74 14.23 -16.78
N LEU A 65 -16.06 14.03 -16.75
CA LEU A 65 -17.04 15.02 -17.27
C LEU A 65 -17.41 16.10 -16.25
N LYS A 66 -17.00 15.92 -14.97
CA LYS A 66 -17.29 16.89 -13.92
C LYS A 66 -16.39 18.12 -14.04
N GLU A 67 -16.93 19.30 -13.79
CA GLU A 67 -16.21 20.57 -13.79
C GLU A 67 -15.10 20.58 -12.71
N ASP A 68 -13.90 21.05 -13.09
CA ASP A 68 -12.78 21.25 -12.17
C ASP A 68 -12.87 22.64 -11.54
N ILE A 69 -13.43 22.70 -10.35
CA ILE A 69 -13.61 23.95 -9.61
C ILE A 69 -12.40 24.13 -8.69
N VAL A 70 -11.75 25.30 -8.77
CA VAL A 70 -10.65 25.69 -7.87
C VAL A 70 -11.09 26.95 -7.13
N PRO A 71 -11.09 26.96 -5.79
CA PRO A 71 -11.44 28.13 -5.00
C PRO A 71 -10.54 29.34 -5.32
N ASP A 72 -11.10 30.54 -5.27
CA ASP A 72 -10.34 31.78 -5.55
C ASP A 72 -9.22 32.03 -4.55
N ALA A 73 -9.41 31.62 -3.30
CA ALA A 73 -8.41 31.73 -2.22
C ALA A 73 -7.30 30.68 -2.32
N ALA A 74 -7.42 29.68 -3.23
CA ALA A 74 -6.47 28.60 -3.34
C ALA A 74 -5.23 28.98 -4.18
N ASN A 75 -4.07 28.45 -3.77
CA ASN A 75 -2.87 28.52 -4.61
C ASN A 75 -2.97 27.50 -5.75
N LYS A 76 -3.37 27.95 -6.95
CA LYS A 76 -3.68 27.09 -8.11
C LYS A 76 -2.53 26.12 -8.48
N SER A 77 -1.28 26.56 -8.40
CA SER A 77 -0.12 25.75 -8.78
C SER A 77 0.07 24.58 -7.80
N ILE A 78 0.07 24.84 -6.50
CA ILE A 78 0.25 23.83 -5.47
C ILE A 78 -0.97 22.91 -5.38
N HIS A 79 -2.17 23.48 -5.53
CA HIS A 79 -3.43 22.74 -5.57
C HIS A 79 -3.46 21.70 -6.71
N THR A 80 -2.84 21.99 -7.85
CA THR A 80 -2.74 21.03 -8.96
C THR A 80 -1.58 20.05 -8.77
N LEU A 81 -0.49 20.50 -8.13
CA LEU A 81 0.70 19.66 -7.90
C LEU A 81 0.48 18.57 -6.84
N ALA A 82 -0.30 18.85 -5.79
CA ALA A 82 -0.50 17.94 -4.69
C ALA A 82 -1.04 16.55 -5.11
N PRO A 83 -2.13 16.40 -5.89
CA PRO A 83 -2.58 15.10 -6.36
C PRO A 83 -1.58 14.41 -7.29
N ILE A 84 -0.79 15.17 -8.06
CA ILE A 84 0.27 14.61 -8.91
C ILE A 84 1.37 13.99 -8.06
N ILE A 85 1.79 14.65 -6.98
CA ILE A 85 2.77 14.08 -6.03
C ILE A 85 2.22 12.81 -5.41
N ALA A 86 0.97 12.81 -4.95
CA ALA A 86 0.34 11.61 -4.35
C ALA A 86 0.37 10.42 -5.33
N LEU A 87 -0.04 10.62 -6.58
CA LEU A 87 0.00 9.60 -7.62
C LEU A 87 1.42 9.14 -7.94
N PHE A 88 2.34 10.10 -8.11
CA PHE A 88 3.74 9.81 -8.41
C PHE A 88 4.35 8.90 -7.34
N VAL A 89 4.20 9.24 -6.07
CA VAL A 89 4.69 8.45 -4.93
C VAL A 89 4.08 7.06 -4.95
N SER A 90 2.76 6.96 -5.05
CA SER A 90 2.06 5.67 -5.04
C SER A 90 2.53 4.77 -6.18
N PHE A 91 2.54 5.24 -7.43
CA PHE A 91 2.93 4.41 -8.57
C PHE A 91 4.42 4.07 -8.60
N THR A 92 5.30 4.97 -8.16
CA THR A 92 6.74 4.74 -8.20
C THR A 92 7.18 3.70 -7.15
N THR A 93 6.48 3.60 -6.03
CA THR A 93 6.75 2.59 -4.99
C THR A 93 6.61 1.15 -5.49
N TYR A 94 5.74 0.89 -6.47
CA TYR A 94 5.59 -0.45 -7.05
C TYR A 94 6.83 -0.95 -7.80
N ALA A 95 7.74 -0.08 -8.18
CA ALA A 95 8.91 -0.45 -8.98
C ALA A 95 9.80 -1.50 -8.29
N VAL A 96 9.86 -1.51 -6.96
CA VAL A 96 10.72 -2.42 -6.18
C VAL A 96 9.98 -3.60 -5.56
N ILE A 97 8.66 -3.69 -5.71
CA ILE A 97 7.87 -4.82 -5.18
C ILE A 97 8.07 -6.04 -6.09
N PRO A 98 8.56 -7.17 -5.57
CA PRO A 98 8.74 -8.38 -6.34
C PRO A 98 7.42 -9.18 -6.37
N PHE A 99 6.90 -9.42 -7.56
CA PHE A 99 5.65 -10.16 -7.77
C PHE A 99 5.85 -11.67 -7.92
N GLY A 100 7.09 -12.12 -8.20
CA GLY A 100 7.41 -13.52 -8.40
C GLY A 100 8.90 -13.77 -8.66
N PRO A 101 9.28 -15.05 -8.84
CA PRO A 101 10.63 -15.44 -9.20
C PRO A 101 10.97 -15.05 -10.65
N ASN A 102 12.23 -15.25 -11.04
CA ASN A 102 12.66 -15.00 -12.40
C ASN A 102 11.97 -15.95 -13.39
N ILE A 103 11.52 -15.43 -14.53
CA ILE A 103 10.93 -16.19 -15.64
C ILE A 103 11.89 -16.21 -16.80
N ASN A 104 12.03 -17.37 -17.45
CA ASN A 104 12.76 -17.49 -18.70
C ASN A 104 11.84 -17.20 -19.88
N VAL A 105 12.02 -16.06 -20.53
CA VAL A 105 11.27 -15.64 -21.72
C VAL A 105 12.23 -15.58 -22.90
N PHE A 106 12.01 -16.38 -23.93
CA PHE A 106 12.87 -16.44 -25.14
C PHE A 106 14.36 -16.65 -24.83
N GLY A 107 14.70 -17.44 -23.80
CA GLY A 107 16.09 -17.72 -23.41
C GLY A 107 16.73 -16.64 -22.52
N PHE A 108 16.00 -15.60 -22.13
CA PHE A 108 16.46 -14.57 -21.20
C PHE A 108 15.77 -14.75 -19.85
N SER A 109 16.54 -14.70 -18.75
CA SER A 109 15.98 -14.65 -17.39
C SER A 109 15.47 -13.23 -17.09
N VAL A 110 14.17 -13.08 -16.97
CA VAL A 110 13.51 -11.80 -16.68
C VAL A 110 13.00 -11.83 -15.24
N PRO A 111 13.50 -10.96 -14.35
CA PRO A 111 12.98 -10.86 -12.99
C PRO A 111 11.57 -10.25 -12.99
N LEU A 112 10.66 -10.80 -12.17
CA LEU A 112 9.31 -10.28 -11.97
C LEU A 112 9.29 -9.13 -10.95
N VAL A 113 10.23 -8.23 -11.09
CA VAL A 113 10.34 -6.94 -10.40
C VAL A 113 10.69 -5.91 -11.45
N VAL A 114 10.18 -4.69 -11.34
CA VAL A 114 10.50 -3.63 -12.32
C VAL A 114 11.94 -3.18 -12.14
N ALA A 115 12.33 -2.86 -10.92
CA ALA A 115 13.68 -2.44 -10.54
C ALA A 115 14.15 -3.20 -9.30
N ASP A 116 15.18 -4.03 -9.45
CA ASP A 116 15.83 -4.72 -8.33
C ASP A 116 16.99 -3.84 -7.81
N VAL A 117 16.72 -3.10 -6.74
CA VAL A 117 17.65 -2.12 -6.17
C VAL A 117 18.14 -2.64 -4.81
N ASN A 118 19.46 -2.53 -4.55
CA ASN A 118 20.08 -3.00 -3.30
C ASN A 118 19.49 -2.33 -2.03
N ILE A 119 18.94 -1.12 -2.16
CA ILE A 119 18.32 -0.36 -1.07
C ILE A 119 16.79 -0.27 -1.22
N GLY A 120 16.16 -1.32 -1.77
CA GLY A 120 14.74 -1.30 -2.14
C GLY A 120 13.80 -0.93 -1.00
N ILE A 121 14.04 -1.42 0.21
CA ILE A 121 13.20 -1.07 1.38
C ILE A 121 13.37 0.39 1.79
N LEU A 122 14.60 0.93 1.78
CA LEU A 122 14.82 2.35 2.06
C LEU A 122 14.17 3.24 1.00
N TYR A 123 14.19 2.82 -0.26
CA TYR A 123 13.49 3.50 -1.34
C TYR A 123 11.97 3.58 -1.09
N VAL A 124 11.36 2.48 -0.64
CA VAL A 124 9.94 2.45 -0.28
C VAL A 124 9.66 3.45 0.85
N LEU A 125 10.40 3.37 1.96
CA LEU A 125 10.23 4.27 3.10
C LEU A 125 10.42 5.75 2.72
N ALA A 126 11.41 6.06 1.89
CA ALA A 126 11.63 7.43 1.42
C ALA A 126 10.47 7.96 0.57
N LEU A 127 9.88 7.11 -0.27
CA LEU A 127 8.73 7.51 -1.08
C LEU A 127 7.46 7.66 -0.25
N THR A 128 7.21 6.76 0.70
CA THR A 128 6.03 6.89 1.58
C THR A 128 6.10 8.17 2.40
N SER A 129 7.27 8.54 2.92
CA SER A 129 7.50 9.83 3.59
C SER A 129 7.17 11.03 2.68
N LEU A 130 7.48 10.95 1.37
CA LEU A 130 7.09 12.00 0.42
C LEU A 130 5.57 12.10 0.23
N GLY A 131 4.82 11.03 0.45
CA GLY A 131 3.37 11.02 0.43
C GLY A 131 2.73 11.98 1.44
N VAL A 132 3.38 12.18 2.58
CA VAL A 132 2.93 13.14 3.62
C VAL A 132 2.89 14.57 3.07
N TYR A 133 3.86 14.95 2.24
CA TYR A 133 3.89 16.28 1.63
C TYR A 133 2.71 16.50 0.68
N ALA A 134 2.27 15.48 -0.06
CA ALA A 134 1.11 15.61 -0.94
C ALA A 134 -0.13 16.04 -0.16
N ILE A 135 -0.41 15.41 0.98
CA ILE A 135 -1.56 15.69 1.83
C ILE A 135 -1.43 17.05 2.52
N THR A 136 -0.23 17.37 3.03
CA THR A 136 0.03 18.65 3.70
C THR A 136 -0.15 19.81 2.71
N LEU A 137 0.42 19.70 1.51
CA LEU A 137 0.31 20.71 0.47
C LEU A 137 -1.13 20.83 -0.04
N ALA A 138 -1.88 19.73 -0.12
CA ALA A 138 -3.29 19.76 -0.48
C ALA A 138 -4.10 20.58 0.52
N GLY A 139 -3.95 20.32 1.81
CA GLY A 139 -4.63 21.07 2.86
C GLY A 139 -4.25 22.55 2.88
N TRP A 140 -2.95 22.85 2.73
CA TRP A 140 -2.45 24.22 2.75
C TRP A 140 -2.87 25.04 1.53
N SER A 141 -2.81 24.45 0.32
CA SER A 141 -3.12 25.15 -0.92
C SER A 141 -4.61 25.47 -1.10
N SER A 142 -5.48 24.78 -0.39
CA SER A 142 -6.95 24.91 -0.54
C SER A 142 -7.52 26.24 -0.01
N GLY A 143 -6.77 26.99 0.80
CA GLY A 143 -7.24 28.27 1.37
C GLY A 143 -8.37 28.14 2.40
N SER A 144 -8.72 26.92 2.81
CA SER A 144 -9.75 26.58 3.79
C SER A 144 -9.16 26.18 5.13
N LYS A 145 -9.72 26.67 6.24
CA LYS A 145 -9.29 26.33 7.59
C LYS A 145 -9.50 24.85 7.89
N TYR A 146 -10.59 24.27 7.41
CA TYR A 146 -10.90 22.85 7.61
C TYR A 146 -9.95 21.96 6.84
N SER A 147 -9.67 22.29 5.57
CA SER A 147 -8.69 21.57 4.77
C SER A 147 -7.28 21.62 5.37
N LEU A 148 -6.85 22.79 5.87
CA LEU A 148 -5.55 22.94 6.52
C LEU A 148 -5.45 22.07 7.79
N LEU A 149 -6.46 22.10 8.66
CA LEU A 149 -6.49 21.29 9.87
C LEU A 149 -6.51 19.79 9.54
N GLY A 150 -7.27 19.39 8.53
CA GLY A 150 -7.28 18.00 8.02
C GLY A 150 -5.91 17.55 7.55
N GLY A 151 -5.25 18.37 6.72
CA GLY A 151 -3.89 18.10 6.24
C GLY A 151 -2.85 17.96 7.36
N ILE A 152 -2.86 18.86 8.34
CA ILE A 152 -1.94 18.82 9.50
C ILE A 152 -2.20 17.58 10.37
N ARG A 153 -3.47 17.24 10.66
CA ARG A 153 -3.82 16.04 11.44
C ARG A 153 -3.36 14.76 10.74
N SER A 154 -3.59 14.66 9.44
CA SER A 154 -3.14 13.51 8.63
C SER A 154 -1.63 13.38 8.63
N SER A 155 -0.91 14.49 8.40
CA SER A 155 0.55 14.49 8.39
C SER A 155 1.14 14.07 9.74
N ALA A 156 0.59 14.57 10.84
CA ALA A 156 1.01 14.20 12.18
C ALA A 156 0.78 12.70 12.46
N GLN A 157 -0.35 12.15 12.00
CA GLN A 157 -0.64 10.71 12.07
C GLN A 157 0.38 9.90 11.30
N MET A 158 0.55 10.17 9.99
CA MET A 158 1.44 9.42 9.11
C MET A 158 2.88 9.41 9.65
N ILE A 159 3.45 10.57 10.01
CA ILE A 159 4.81 10.67 10.56
C ILE A 159 4.95 9.85 11.84
N SER A 160 3.96 9.91 12.74
CA SER A 160 4.01 9.18 14.02
C SER A 160 4.01 7.65 13.84
N TYR A 161 3.23 7.14 12.91
CA TYR A 161 3.13 5.71 12.65
C TYR A 161 4.24 5.20 11.72
N GLU A 162 4.79 6.04 10.85
CA GLU A 162 5.94 5.71 10.00
C GLU A 162 7.17 5.34 10.83
N ILE A 163 7.40 6.00 11.96
CA ILE A 163 8.49 5.66 12.88
C ILE A 163 8.33 4.23 13.41
N SER A 164 7.14 3.87 13.90
CA SER A 164 6.86 2.52 14.40
C SER A 164 6.94 1.47 13.30
N MET A 165 6.51 1.80 12.09
CA MET A 165 6.63 0.95 10.89
C MET A 165 8.09 0.71 10.53
N GLY A 166 8.91 1.75 10.51
CA GLY A 166 10.35 1.64 10.22
C GLY A 166 11.08 0.73 11.22
N PHE A 167 10.78 0.83 12.52
CA PHE A 167 11.36 -0.06 13.53
C PHE A 167 10.85 -1.51 13.38
N SER A 168 9.61 -1.75 13.01
CA SER A 168 9.12 -3.12 12.76
C SER A 168 9.78 -3.74 11.54
N ILE A 169 10.04 -2.97 10.48
CA ILE A 169 10.85 -3.41 9.33
C ILE A 169 12.29 -3.71 9.77
N GLY A 170 12.85 -2.94 10.70
CA GLY A 170 14.19 -3.17 11.24
C GLY A 170 14.39 -4.60 11.74
N GLY A 171 13.38 -5.21 12.39
CA GLY A 171 13.40 -6.62 12.78
C GLY A 171 13.51 -7.57 11.58
N VAL A 172 12.79 -7.30 10.49
CA VAL A 172 12.87 -8.09 9.25
C VAL A 172 14.26 -7.99 8.63
N LEU A 173 14.84 -6.77 8.60
CA LEU A 173 16.18 -6.54 8.03
C LEU A 173 17.28 -7.24 8.82
N LEU A 174 17.14 -7.35 10.13
CA LEU A 174 18.07 -8.11 10.98
C LEU A 174 18.04 -9.60 10.64
N LEU A 175 16.87 -10.19 10.40
CA LEU A 175 16.71 -11.60 10.02
C LEU A 175 17.23 -11.89 8.61
N SER A 176 16.92 -11.04 7.65
CA SER A 176 17.26 -11.25 6.25
C SER A 176 18.67 -10.77 5.88
N GLN A 177 19.28 -9.92 6.70
CA GLN A 177 20.58 -9.25 6.47
C GLN A 177 20.66 -8.53 5.09
N SER A 178 19.52 -8.15 4.52
CA SER A 178 19.43 -7.52 3.21
C SER A 178 18.32 -6.46 3.18
N LEU A 179 18.57 -5.39 2.38
CA LEU A 179 17.58 -4.35 2.07
C LEU A 179 16.85 -4.62 0.73
N ARG A 180 17.19 -5.71 0.05
CA ARG A 180 16.56 -6.09 -1.23
C ARG A 180 15.29 -6.89 -0.98
N PRO A 181 14.12 -6.44 -1.45
CA PRO A 181 12.86 -7.16 -1.25
C PRO A 181 12.87 -8.60 -1.77
N VAL A 182 13.59 -8.84 -2.88
CA VAL A 182 13.74 -10.19 -3.47
C VAL A 182 14.46 -11.14 -2.52
N GLU A 183 15.57 -10.68 -1.91
CA GLU A 183 16.36 -11.49 -0.96
C GLU A 183 15.61 -11.73 0.36
N ILE A 184 14.84 -10.72 0.81
CA ILE A 184 13.98 -10.86 1.99
C ILE A 184 12.92 -11.97 1.77
N VAL A 185 12.34 -12.05 0.59
CA VAL A 185 11.40 -13.14 0.26
C VAL A 185 12.12 -14.48 0.21
N GLN A 186 13.29 -14.55 -0.40
CA GLN A 186 14.06 -15.79 -0.50
C GLN A 186 14.51 -16.32 0.89
N ALA A 187 14.85 -15.43 1.81
CA ALA A 187 15.20 -15.78 3.18
C ALA A 187 14.03 -16.43 3.97
N GLN A 188 12.78 -16.18 3.56
CA GLN A 188 11.57 -16.75 4.17
C GLN A 188 11.16 -18.10 3.56
N SER A 189 12.08 -18.88 2.98
CA SER A 189 11.77 -20.19 2.40
C SER A 189 11.20 -21.17 3.42
N GLY A 190 10.22 -21.98 3.01
CA GLY A 190 9.59 -22.99 3.87
C GLY A 190 8.51 -22.43 4.81
N TRP A 191 8.50 -22.82 6.08
CA TRP A 191 7.54 -22.43 7.11
C TRP A 191 8.01 -21.27 7.99
N MET A 192 9.27 -20.85 7.90
CA MET A 192 9.85 -19.80 8.75
C MET A 192 9.54 -18.39 8.23
N TRP A 193 8.26 -18.08 8.09
CA TRP A 193 7.86 -16.73 7.73
C TRP A 193 8.13 -15.74 8.87
N ASN A 194 8.53 -14.53 8.53
CA ASN A 194 8.82 -13.49 9.50
C ASN A 194 7.64 -13.18 10.44
N ALA A 195 6.40 -13.37 9.97
CA ALA A 195 5.21 -13.22 10.82
C ALA A 195 5.19 -14.19 12.01
N ILE A 196 5.78 -15.38 11.88
CA ILE A 196 5.87 -16.38 12.94
C ILE A 196 7.03 -16.08 13.86
N LEU A 197 8.19 -15.69 13.31
CA LEU A 197 9.40 -15.38 14.08
C LEU A 197 9.28 -14.09 14.89
N GLN A 198 8.55 -13.11 14.36
CA GLN A 198 8.35 -11.80 14.99
C GLN A 198 6.89 -11.33 14.93
N PRO A 199 5.97 -11.98 15.66
CA PRO A 199 4.55 -11.67 15.62
C PRO A 199 4.24 -10.24 16.08
N VAL A 200 5.01 -9.71 17.04
CA VAL A 200 4.88 -8.34 17.50
C VAL A 200 5.22 -7.35 16.37
N GLY A 201 6.32 -7.60 15.64
CA GLY A 201 6.70 -6.81 14.48
C GLY A 201 5.64 -6.83 13.38
N PHE A 202 5.05 -8.00 13.10
CA PHE A 202 3.96 -8.15 12.15
C PHE A 202 2.72 -7.32 12.54
N ILE A 203 2.28 -7.39 13.80
CA ILE A 203 1.11 -6.65 14.29
C ILE A 203 1.40 -5.15 14.28
N THR A 204 2.57 -4.70 14.73
CA THR A 204 2.94 -3.27 14.72
C THR A 204 3.02 -2.72 13.30
N PHE A 205 3.57 -3.48 12.35
CA PHE A 205 3.58 -3.10 10.95
C PHE A 205 2.16 -3.02 10.37
N LEU A 206 1.33 -4.03 10.62
CA LEU A 206 -0.05 -4.09 10.13
C LEU A 206 -0.87 -2.87 10.61
N VAL A 207 -0.81 -2.55 11.89
CA VAL A 207 -1.51 -1.39 12.47
C VAL A 207 -0.97 -0.07 11.89
N SER A 208 0.35 0.06 11.74
CA SER A 208 0.98 1.25 11.15
C SER A 208 0.58 1.41 9.68
N ALA A 209 0.45 0.32 8.92
CA ALA A 209 0.00 0.33 7.53
C ALA A 209 -1.44 0.85 7.38
N PHE A 210 -2.34 0.51 8.33
CA PHE A 210 -3.69 1.11 8.38
C PHE A 210 -3.63 2.62 8.63
N ALA A 211 -2.77 3.06 9.54
CA ALA A 211 -2.63 4.48 9.87
C ALA A 211 -2.02 5.29 8.71
N GLU A 212 -1.08 4.70 7.96
CA GLU A 212 -0.44 5.34 6.81
C GLU A 212 -1.38 5.46 5.61
N THR A 213 -2.27 4.48 5.40
CA THR A 213 -3.27 4.53 4.33
C THR A 213 -4.47 5.41 4.68
N ASN A 214 -4.50 6.08 5.84
CA ASN A 214 -5.59 6.92 6.32
C ASN A 214 -6.97 6.23 6.27
N ARG A 215 -7.01 4.91 6.45
CA ARG A 215 -8.25 4.12 6.43
C ARG A 215 -8.83 3.92 7.82
N LEU A 216 -10.15 3.83 7.92
CA LEU A 216 -10.80 3.46 9.18
C LEU A 216 -10.15 2.18 9.78
N PRO A 217 -9.84 2.17 11.07
CA PRO A 217 -10.24 3.10 12.14
C PRO A 217 -9.38 4.37 12.30
N PHE A 218 -8.34 4.58 11.46
CA PHE A 218 -7.36 5.67 11.52
C PHE A 218 -7.68 6.81 10.52
N ASP A 219 -8.94 6.97 10.11
CA ASP A 219 -9.40 7.93 9.12
C ASP A 219 -9.72 9.30 9.77
N LEU A 220 -8.70 9.96 10.30
CA LEU A 220 -8.82 11.29 10.87
C LEU A 220 -8.85 12.42 9.83
N PRO A 221 -8.19 12.28 8.67
CA PRO A 221 -8.24 13.32 7.64
C PRO A 221 -9.62 13.55 7.07
N GLU A 222 -10.40 12.46 6.90
CA GLU A 222 -11.74 12.47 6.30
C GLU A 222 -12.86 12.59 7.33
N ALA A 223 -12.56 12.85 8.61
CA ALA A 223 -13.56 12.89 9.67
C ALA A 223 -14.73 13.84 9.32
N GLU A 224 -15.68 13.36 8.51
CA GLU A 224 -16.85 14.15 8.05
C GLU A 224 -17.57 14.89 9.18
N PRO A 225 -17.79 14.29 10.38
CA PRO A 225 -18.43 15.01 11.48
C PRO A 225 -17.62 16.16 12.06
N GLU A 226 -16.28 16.18 11.88
CA GLU A 226 -15.37 17.16 12.45
C GLU A 226 -14.84 18.16 11.42
N LEU A 227 -14.46 17.70 10.23
CA LEU A 227 -13.68 18.45 9.22
C LEU A 227 -14.33 18.51 7.85
N VAL A 228 -15.59 18.13 7.69
CA VAL A 228 -16.38 18.09 6.45
C VAL A 228 -15.85 17.02 5.47
N GLY A 229 -14.68 17.17 4.90
CA GLY A 229 -14.00 16.21 4.02
C GLY A 229 -12.48 16.30 4.18
N GLY A 230 -12.00 17.02 5.18
CA GLY A 230 -10.58 17.15 5.47
C GLY A 230 -9.79 17.83 4.36
N TYR A 231 -8.60 17.30 4.04
CA TYR A 231 -7.66 17.93 3.10
C TYR A 231 -8.19 18.00 1.64
N HIS A 232 -9.10 17.12 1.25
CA HIS A 232 -9.63 17.07 -0.10
C HIS A 232 -10.99 17.77 -0.28
N THR A 233 -11.49 18.47 0.74
CA THR A 233 -12.79 19.16 0.71
C THR A 233 -12.95 20.08 -0.50
N GLU A 234 -11.90 20.82 -0.85
CA GLU A 234 -11.90 21.80 -1.94
C GLU A 234 -11.49 21.20 -3.30
N TYR A 235 -11.29 19.88 -3.37
CA TYR A 235 -10.91 19.20 -4.61
C TYR A 235 -12.12 18.65 -5.34
N SER A 236 -12.14 18.82 -6.66
CA SER A 236 -13.21 18.30 -7.53
C SER A 236 -12.65 17.56 -8.75
N SER A 237 -13.52 16.95 -9.55
CA SER A 237 -13.17 16.31 -10.83
C SER A 237 -12.00 15.32 -10.73
N MET A 238 -11.08 15.37 -11.70
CA MET A 238 -9.93 14.46 -11.77
C MET A 238 -8.88 14.68 -10.67
N LYS A 239 -8.82 15.86 -10.04
CA LYS A 239 -7.92 16.12 -8.93
C LYS A 239 -8.34 15.33 -7.69
N PHE A 240 -9.66 15.30 -7.41
CA PHE A 240 -10.22 14.43 -6.36
C PHE A 240 -10.01 12.95 -6.69
N ALA A 241 -10.28 12.56 -7.96
CA ALA A 241 -10.03 11.19 -8.41
C ALA A 241 -8.57 10.77 -8.23
N GLY A 242 -7.61 11.70 -8.43
CA GLY A 242 -6.19 11.46 -8.23
C GLY A 242 -5.83 11.09 -6.79
N PHE A 243 -6.35 11.79 -5.79
CA PHE A 243 -6.15 11.44 -4.39
C PHE A 243 -6.79 10.08 -4.06
N PHE A 244 -8.00 9.86 -4.51
CA PHE A 244 -8.71 8.61 -4.28
C PHE A 244 -7.98 7.41 -4.90
N LEU A 245 -7.48 7.57 -6.13
CA LEU A 245 -6.66 6.56 -6.78
C LEU A 245 -5.36 6.28 -6.03
N ALA A 246 -4.68 7.34 -5.55
CA ALA A 246 -3.45 7.20 -4.77
C ALA A 246 -3.69 6.48 -3.44
N GLU A 247 -4.80 6.77 -2.75
CA GLU A 247 -5.17 6.12 -1.49
C GLU A 247 -5.38 4.60 -1.67
N TYR A 248 -6.16 4.19 -2.69
CA TYR A 248 -6.35 2.76 -2.98
C TYR A 248 -5.06 2.09 -3.47
N ALA A 249 -4.22 2.80 -4.23
CA ALA A 249 -2.92 2.31 -4.62
C ALA A 249 -2.01 2.09 -3.40
N ASN A 250 -2.01 3.02 -2.43
CA ASN A 250 -1.25 2.87 -1.18
C ASN A 250 -1.74 1.69 -0.34
N MET A 251 -3.06 1.44 -0.29
CA MET A 251 -3.59 0.26 0.39
C MET A 251 -3.11 -1.05 -0.26
N PHE A 252 -3.03 -1.08 -1.59
CA PHE A 252 -2.45 -2.23 -2.31
C PHE A 252 -0.95 -2.37 -2.02
N ILE A 253 -0.18 -1.26 -2.02
CA ILE A 253 1.25 -1.25 -1.66
C ILE A 253 1.46 -1.77 -0.25
N ALA A 254 0.72 -1.27 0.74
CA ALA A 254 0.80 -1.70 2.12
C ALA A 254 0.55 -3.22 2.24
N SER A 255 -0.48 -3.73 1.56
CA SER A 255 -0.77 -5.17 1.50
C SER A 255 0.37 -5.96 0.85
N ALA A 256 0.92 -5.49 -0.27
CA ALA A 256 2.03 -6.11 -0.96
C ALA A 256 3.31 -6.12 -0.12
N LEU A 257 3.59 -5.04 0.63
CA LEU A 257 4.72 -4.97 1.57
C LEU A 257 4.56 -5.95 2.74
N ILE A 258 3.37 -6.04 3.32
CA ILE A 258 3.08 -7.02 4.38
C ILE A 258 3.37 -8.43 3.88
N VAL A 259 2.89 -8.77 2.68
CA VAL A 259 3.12 -10.08 2.06
C VAL A 259 4.61 -10.32 1.84
N THR A 260 5.33 -9.34 1.32
CA THR A 260 6.77 -9.43 1.00
C THR A 260 7.62 -9.58 2.26
N LEU A 261 7.35 -8.76 3.28
CA LEU A 261 8.18 -8.68 4.48
C LEU A 261 7.87 -9.76 5.52
N TYR A 262 6.60 -10.17 5.63
CA TYR A 262 6.16 -11.02 6.75
C TYR A 262 5.56 -12.36 6.33
N LEU A 263 4.95 -12.46 5.14
CA LEU A 263 4.23 -13.66 4.70
C LEU A 263 4.93 -14.43 3.58
N GLY A 264 6.24 -14.27 3.44
CA GLY A 264 7.04 -15.00 2.48
C GLY A 264 6.82 -14.63 1.01
N GLY A 265 6.25 -13.44 0.70
CA GLY A 265 6.08 -12.97 -0.67
C GLY A 265 5.33 -13.96 -1.56
N TRP A 266 5.94 -14.30 -2.69
CA TRP A 266 5.41 -15.26 -3.66
C TRP A 266 5.60 -16.73 -3.26
N GLN A 267 6.31 -17.02 -2.14
CA GLN A 267 6.58 -18.40 -1.72
C GLN A 267 5.34 -19.04 -1.09
N PHE A 268 5.15 -20.32 -1.41
CA PHE A 268 4.20 -21.20 -0.74
C PHE A 268 5.00 -22.33 -0.09
N PRO A 269 4.66 -22.74 1.15
CA PRO A 269 5.37 -23.83 1.81
C PRO A 269 5.42 -25.08 0.95
N TYR A 270 6.62 -25.68 0.82
CA TYR A 270 6.87 -26.89 0.01
C TYR A 270 6.65 -26.79 -1.50
N LEU A 271 6.48 -25.59 -2.07
CA LEU A 271 6.29 -25.43 -3.53
C LEU A 271 7.47 -26.05 -4.32
N ASP A 272 8.69 -25.94 -3.79
CA ASP A 272 9.90 -26.47 -4.40
C ASP A 272 9.92 -28.01 -4.49
N HIS A 273 9.13 -28.70 -3.68
CA HIS A 273 9.07 -30.18 -3.65
C HIS A 273 8.18 -30.78 -4.75
N PHE A 274 7.32 -29.94 -5.41
CA PHE A 274 6.43 -30.45 -6.44
C PHE A 274 7.08 -30.71 -7.80
N GLY A 275 8.41 -30.46 -7.95
CA GLY A 275 9.15 -30.73 -9.19
C GLY A 275 8.58 -30.04 -10.44
N LEU A 276 7.96 -28.88 -10.28
CA LEU A 276 7.31 -28.14 -11.35
C LEU A 276 8.33 -27.58 -12.35
N SER A 277 7.96 -27.51 -13.62
CA SER A 277 8.77 -26.80 -14.61
C SER A 277 8.86 -25.30 -14.21
N THR A 278 9.97 -24.64 -14.58
CA THR A 278 10.25 -23.25 -14.22
C THR A 278 9.12 -22.27 -14.58
N GLY A 279 8.40 -22.54 -15.67
CA GLY A 279 7.26 -21.72 -16.11
C GLY A 279 6.04 -21.87 -15.20
N TRP A 280 5.64 -23.09 -14.86
CA TRP A 280 4.52 -23.35 -13.95
C TRP A 280 4.82 -22.89 -12.54
N PHE A 281 6.07 -23.06 -12.08
CA PHE A 281 6.53 -22.56 -10.79
C PHE A 281 6.32 -21.05 -10.69
N ALA A 282 6.70 -20.29 -11.70
CA ALA A 282 6.54 -18.83 -11.72
C ALA A 282 5.06 -18.41 -11.74
N VAL A 283 4.21 -19.09 -12.51
CA VAL A 283 2.77 -18.79 -12.55
C VAL A 283 2.12 -19.02 -11.19
N ILE A 284 2.38 -20.16 -10.56
CA ILE A 284 1.84 -20.49 -9.23
C ILE A 284 2.33 -19.50 -8.19
N SER A 285 3.60 -19.10 -8.25
CA SER A 285 4.18 -18.08 -7.34
C SER A 285 3.47 -16.74 -7.46
N VAL A 286 3.23 -16.26 -8.68
CA VAL A 286 2.47 -14.99 -8.89
C VAL A 286 1.04 -15.11 -8.37
N ILE A 287 0.36 -16.23 -8.64
CA ILE A 287 -1.00 -16.47 -8.13
C ILE A 287 -1.00 -16.50 -6.59
N THR A 288 -0.02 -17.16 -5.97
CA THR A 288 0.12 -17.20 -4.51
C THR A 288 0.30 -15.80 -3.92
N PHE A 289 1.17 -14.99 -4.52
CA PHE A 289 1.33 -13.59 -4.13
C PHE A 289 0.02 -12.82 -4.25
N ALA A 290 -0.67 -12.93 -5.38
CA ALA A 290 -1.93 -12.24 -5.63
C ALA A 290 -3.03 -12.66 -4.64
N ILE A 291 -3.15 -13.95 -4.29
CA ILE A 291 -4.11 -14.45 -3.30
C ILE A 291 -3.80 -13.87 -1.91
N LYS A 292 -2.54 -13.87 -1.47
CA LYS A 292 -2.14 -13.29 -0.17
C LYS A 292 -2.45 -11.79 -0.11
N VAL A 293 -2.14 -11.04 -1.17
CA VAL A 293 -2.47 -9.61 -1.26
C VAL A 293 -3.99 -9.41 -1.24
N ALA A 294 -4.75 -10.18 -2.00
CA ALA A 294 -6.21 -10.09 -2.02
C ALA A 294 -6.84 -10.40 -0.65
N ALA A 295 -6.30 -11.36 0.09
CA ALA A 295 -6.74 -11.67 1.45
C ALA A 295 -6.52 -10.51 2.42
N LEU A 296 -5.36 -9.83 2.33
CA LEU A 296 -5.08 -8.63 3.12
C LEU A 296 -5.96 -7.45 2.71
N LEU A 297 -6.17 -7.23 1.42
CA LEU A 297 -7.09 -6.18 0.93
C LEU A 297 -8.51 -6.41 1.42
N PHE A 298 -8.98 -7.68 1.40
CA PHE A 298 -10.25 -8.04 2.01
C PHE A 298 -10.28 -7.72 3.51
N PHE A 299 -9.19 -8.03 4.24
CA PHE A 299 -9.05 -7.71 5.65
C PHE A 299 -9.10 -6.20 5.92
N PHE A 300 -8.42 -5.38 5.10
CA PHE A 300 -8.49 -3.91 5.18
C PHE A 300 -9.93 -3.40 5.03
N ILE A 301 -10.66 -3.93 4.04
CA ILE A 301 -12.05 -3.54 3.80
C ILE A 301 -12.95 -4.00 4.96
N TRP A 302 -12.76 -5.23 5.45
CA TRP A 302 -13.55 -5.78 6.55
C TRP A 302 -13.37 -4.99 7.85
N VAL A 303 -12.13 -4.65 8.20
CA VAL A 303 -11.80 -3.81 9.36
C VAL A 303 -12.49 -2.44 9.25
N ARG A 304 -12.46 -1.81 8.07
CA ARG A 304 -13.11 -0.52 7.81
C ARG A 304 -14.60 -0.52 8.19
N TRP A 305 -15.30 -1.61 7.95
CA TRP A 305 -16.74 -1.71 8.19
C TRP A 305 -17.12 -2.36 9.52
N SER A 306 -16.13 -2.79 10.32
CA SER A 306 -16.36 -3.50 11.59
C SER A 306 -15.95 -2.70 12.81
N ILE A 307 -14.92 -1.85 12.71
CA ILE A 307 -14.33 -1.14 13.86
C ILE A 307 -14.72 0.34 13.82
N PRO A 308 -15.10 0.91 14.99
CA PRO A 308 -15.38 2.35 15.10
C PRO A 308 -14.11 3.18 14.96
N ARG A 309 -14.25 4.44 14.55
CA ARG A 309 -13.16 5.41 14.41
C ARG A 309 -12.56 5.77 15.77
N PHE A 310 -11.23 5.92 15.81
CA PHE A 310 -10.52 6.46 16.96
C PHE A 310 -10.61 7.99 17.02
N ARG A 311 -10.53 8.53 18.24
CA ARG A 311 -10.31 9.98 18.43
C ARG A 311 -8.84 10.31 18.24
N TYR A 312 -8.53 11.57 17.88
CA TYR A 312 -7.16 12.01 17.61
C TYR A 312 -6.20 11.76 18.78
N ASP A 313 -6.63 12.05 20.03
CA ASP A 313 -5.84 11.82 21.23
C ASP A 313 -5.55 10.33 21.48
N GLN A 314 -6.53 9.46 21.27
CA GLN A 314 -6.37 8.01 21.39
C GLN A 314 -5.39 7.47 20.34
N LEU A 315 -5.51 7.93 19.10
CA LEU A 315 -4.66 7.53 18.00
C LEU A 315 -3.21 7.92 18.23
N MET A 316 -2.94 9.19 18.65
CA MET A 316 -1.59 9.66 18.95
C MET A 316 -0.99 8.95 20.17
N ASN A 317 -1.79 8.68 21.20
CA ASN A 317 -1.33 7.89 22.36
C ASN A 317 -1.02 6.44 21.96
N LEU A 318 -1.81 5.82 21.09
CA LEU A 318 -1.55 4.47 20.57
C LEU A 318 -0.21 4.43 19.82
N GLY A 319 0.03 5.39 18.92
CA GLY A 319 1.28 5.47 18.14
C GLY A 319 2.52 5.60 19.03
N TRP A 320 2.54 6.60 19.90
CA TRP A 320 3.72 6.94 20.70
C TRP A 320 3.92 6.08 21.95
N LYS A 321 2.83 5.74 22.67
CA LYS A 321 2.95 5.03 23.95
C LYS A 321 2.86 3.52 23.82
N VAL A 322 2.33 2.99 22.71
CA VAL A 322 2.14 1.55 22.53
C VAL A 322 2.94 1.06 21.32
N MET A 323 2.67 1.56 20.11
CA MET A 323 3.27 1.03 18.89
C MET A 323 4.79 1.24 18.84
N PHE A 324 5.26 2.44 19.17
CA PHE A 324 6.69 2.77 19.17
C PHE A 324 7.48 1.90 20.18
N PRO A 325 7.12 1.79 21.47
CA PRO A 325 7.82 0.89 22.39
C PRO A 325 7.75 -0.59 21.98
N LEU A 326 6.60 -1.06 21.46
CA LEU A 326 6.46 -2.44 21.00
C LEU A 326 7.38 -2.74 19.81
N SER A 327 7.52 -1.81 18.87
CA SER A 327 8.42 -1.99 17.73
C SER A 327 9.89 -2.03 18.15
N LEU A 328 10.31 -1.26 19.17
CA LEU A 328 11.64 -1.35 19.77
C LEU A 328 11.85 -2.69 20.48
N LEU A 329 10.89 -3.14 21.27
CA LEU A 329 10.94 -4.45 21.91
C LEU A 329 11.03 -5.59 20.90
N ASN A 330 10.37 -5.46 19.75
CA ASN A 330 10.47 -6.42 18.66
C ASN A 330 11.91 -6.55 18.12
N ILE A 331 12.63 -5.43 17.95
CA ILE A 331 14.04 -5.48 17.50
C ILE A 331 14.91 -6.23 18.51
N ILE A 332 14.73 -5.94 19.80
CA ILE A 332 15.45 -6.64 20.87
C ILE A 332 15.13 -8.13 20.86
N TRP A 333 13.86 -8.48 20.72
CA TRP A 333 13.39 -9.86 20.59
C TRP A 333 14.07 -10.59 19.42
N VAL A 334 14.09 -9.98 18.25
CA VAL A 334 14.73 -10.54 17.04
C VAL A 334 16.25 -10.70 17.26
N ALA A 335 16.91 -9.71 17.84
CA ALA A 335 18.34 -9.82 18.15
C ALA A 335 18.65 -11.01 19.09
N VAL A 336 17.81 -11.23 20.11
CA VAL A 336 17.92 -12.39 21.00
C VAL A 336 17.68 -13.69 20.24
N LEU A 337 16.68 -13.75 19.37
CA LEU A 337 16.41 -14.94 18.53
C LEU A 337 17.63 -15.31 17.68
N ILE A 338 18.25 -14.33 17.00
CA ILE A 338 19.44 -14.56 16.18
C ILE A 338 20.59 -15.11 17.03
N MET A 339 20.81 -14.57 18.24
CA MET A 339 21.87 -15.03 19.14
C MET A 339 21.63 -16.45 19.64
N VAL A 340 20.39 -16.80 19.98
CA VAL A 340 20.04 -18.12 20.57
C VAL A 340 20.01 -19.21 19.51
N PHE A 341 19.39 -18.97 18.37
CA PHE A 341 19.19 -19.96 17.31
C PHE A 341 20.26 -19.93 16.22
N LYS A 342 21.21 -18.96 16.29
CA LYS A 342 22.26 -18.76 15.27
C LYS A 342 21.69 -18.68 13.84
N LEU A 343 20.56 -18.00 13.71
CA LEU A 343 19.88 -17.74 12.44
C LEU A 343 20.66 -16.79 11.54
#